data_a0227f6557929e984a1c0753f0a1de38
#
_entry.id   a0227f6557929e984a1c0753f0a1de38
#
_cell.length_a   1.000
_cell.length_b   1.000
_cell.length_c   1.000
_cell.angle_alpha   90.00
_cell.angle_beta   90.00
_cell.angle_gamma   90.00
#
_symmetry.space_group_name_H-M   'P 1'
#
loop_
_entity.id
_entity.type
_entity.pdbx_description
1 polymer ?
#
loop_
_entity_poly.entity_id
_entity_poly.type
_entity_poly.pdbx_seq_one_letter_code
_entity_poly.pdbx_strand_id
1 'polypeptide(L)'
;MSTAAQIRAEARAGDGTGAGDAARIRAKARKPWTPSQIVLTLLGAAVSAVFLAPLAWALFTSLKSETEAVEVPPHWLPKVWTTQAWSAIFETGNITNWFVNSLVVSVCVTAVVLSVSALAGYGFARTEFRGKGFLLGLVMTGLMVSPAVLGVPLFTTVQQMGMVDTYWGMILPQCAPAAMVYILYKFFQGIPRELEEAAFIDGAGRWRVFFTIVLPLSRPSLAAVGIFTFIASWNNFLWPYMVTNNPDLMTMPNGIATVMNSYGIQWAQLMAGGLMAGLPLIVVFVFFQRQIVAGVAHTGLAGQ
;
A
#
# COMPACT_ATOMS: atom_id res chain seq x y z
N MET A 1 29.29 63.86 23.49
CA MET A 1 30.19 62.70 23.66
C MET A 1 29.38 61.53 24.30
N SER A 2 28.28 61.04 23.68
CA SER A 2 27.44 59.99 24.33
C SER A 2 27.01 58.87 23.43
N THR A 3 27.13 58.95 22.12
CA THR A 3 26.53 57.98 21.20
C THR A 3 27.44 56.78 20.86
N ALA A 4 28.75 56.94 20.91
CA ALA A 4 29.70 55.89 20.57
C ALA A 4 29.90 54.83 21.69
N ALA A 5 29.63 55.22 22.95
CA ALA A 5 29.73 54.32 24.09
C ALA A 5 28.51 53.37 24.20
N GLN A 6 27.32 53.83 23.80
CA GLN A 6 26.11 53.03 23.79
C GLN A 6 26.13 51.95 22.68
N ILE A 7 26.60 52.29 21.49
CA ILE A 7 26.74 51.33 20.37
C ILE A 7 27.74 50.20 20.69
N ARG A 8 28.80 50.51 21.45
CA ARG A 8 29.77 49.48 21.89
C ARG A 8 29.25 48.60 23.04
N ALA A 9 28.30 49.07 23.84
CA ALA A 9 27.65 48.27 24.89
C ALA A 9 26.64 47.29 24.28
N GLU A 10 25.86 47.72 23.27
CA GLU A 10 24.92 46.87 22.58
C GLU A 10 25.61 45.78 21.73
N ALA A 11 26.74 46.07 21.08
CA ALA A 11 27.53 45.08 20.33
C ALA A 11 28.16 44.01 21.24
N ARG A 12 28.43 44.31 22.51
CA ARG A 12 28.94 43.31 23.48
C ARG A 12 27.83 42.46 24.13
N ALA A 13 26.58 42.94 24.16
CA ALA A 13 25.45 42.18 24.69
C ALA A 13 24.90 41.13 23.69
N GLY A 14 25.18 41.32 22.38
CA GLY A 14 24.71 40.40 21.32
C GLY A 14 25.52 39.11 21.13
N ASP A 15 26.75 39.06 21.65
CA ASP A 15 27.69 37.95 21.37
C ASP A 15 27.62 36.79 22.38
N GLY A 16 26.80 36.92 23.42
CA GLY A 16 26.65 35.88 24.49
C GLY A 16 25.53 34.84 24.24
N THR A 17 24.57 35.16 23.36
CA THR A 17 23.38 34.32 23.19
C THR A 17 23.55 33.16 22.19
N GLY A 18 24.41 33.34 21.19
CA GLY A 18 24.61 32.31 20.14
C GLY A 18 25.36 31.06 20.62
N ALA A 19 26.30 31.20 21.55
CA ALA A 19 27.08 30.10 22.10
C ALA A 19 26.23 29.24 23.09
N GLY A 20 25.35 29.91 23.84
CA GLY A 20 24.44 29.22 24.77
C GLY A 20 23.35 28.41 24.07
N ASP A 21 22.83 28.91 22.96
CA ASP A 21 21.82 28.20 22.17
C ASP A 21 22.43 27.04 21.35
N ALA A 22 23.63 27.21 20.81
CA ALA A 22 24.36 26.13 20.16
C ALA A 22 24.72 24.99 21.13
N ALA A 23 25.07 25.34 22.39
CA ALA A 23 25.32 24.37 23.45
C ALA A 23 24.02 23.67 23.91
N ARG A 24 22.89 24.38 23.98
CA ARG A 24 21.56 23.78 24.27
C ARG A 24 21.04 22.90 23.17
N ILE A 25 21.30 23.22 21.89
CA ILE A 25 20.96 22.39 20.74
C ILE A 25 21.82 21.11 20.72
N ARG A 26 23.09 21.19 21.06
CA ARG A 26 23.96 20.00 21.20
C ARG A 26 23.67 19.17 22.46
N ALA A 27 23.18 19.76 23.53
CA ALA A 27 22.78 19.04 24.76
C ALA A 27 21.43 18.30 24.61
N LYS A 28 20.69 18.52 23.52
CA LYS A 28 19.51 17.70 23.16
C LYS A 28 19.90 16.34 22.58
N ALA A 29 21.22 16.05 22.52
CA ALA A 29 21.77 14.79 22.06
C ALA A 29 21.73 13.72 23.17
N ARG A 30 20.80 12.81 23.03
CA ARG A 30 20.74 11.49 23.70
C ARG A 30 20.47 11.52 25.20
N LYS A 31 19.22 11.72 25.57
CA LYS A 31 18.74 11.24 26.88
C LYS A 31 19.16 9.75 27.01
N PRO A 32 19.83 9.37 28.12
CA PRO A 32 20.12 7.96 28.37
C PRO A 32 18.80 7.18 28.37
N TRP A 33 18.81 6.03 27.72
CA TRP A 33 17.63 5.17 27.61
C TRP A 33 17.17 4.79 29.01
N THR A 34 15.91 5.01 29.30
CA THR A 34 15.32 4.55 30.56
C THR A 34 15.19 3.03 30.52
N PRO A 35 15.24 2.33 31.67
CA PRO A 35 15.07 0.86 31.73
C PRO A 35 13.80 0.40 31.01
N SER A 36 12.70 1.16 31.12
CA SER A 36 11.43 0.87 30.42
C SER A 36 11.58 0.96 28.88
N GLN A 37 12.35 1.92 28.37
CA GLN A 37 12.61 2.05 26.93
C GLN A 37 13.46 0.87 26.42
N ILE A 38 14.43 0.41 27.21
CA ILE A 38 15.24 -0.77 26.85
C ILE A 38 14.33 -2.02 26.79
N VAL A 39 13.50 -2.24 27.79
CA VAL A 39 12.55 -3.37 27.82
C VAL A 39 11.59 -3.31 26.63
N LEU A 40 10.99 -2.17 26.34
CA LEU A 40 10.09 -2.00 25.19
C LEU A 40 10.80 -2.24 23.86
N THR A 41 12.06 -1.79 23.73
CA THR A 41 12.84 -2.02 22.50
C THR A 41 13.19 -3.50 22.34
N LEU A 42 13.58 -4.19 23.41
CA LEU A 42 13.86 -5.63 23.39
C LEU A 42 12.61 -6.44 23.07
N LEU A 43 11.47 -6.10 23.67
CA LEU A 43 10.18 -6.72 23.31
C LEU A 43 9.82 -6.48 21.85
N GLY A 44 9.96 -5.24 21.36
CA GLY A 44 9.73 -4.91 19.96
C GLY A 44 10.66 -5.69 19.02
N ALA A 45 11.94 -5.80 19.37
CA ALA A 45 12.91 -6.58 18.60
C ALA A 45 12.57 -8.07 18.59
N ALA A 46 12.18 -8.64 19.74
CA ALA A 46 11.77 -10.04 19.85
C ALA A 46 10.52 -10.33 19.01
N VAL A 47 9.49 -9.48 19.10
CA VAL A 47 8.29 -9.59 18.27
C VAL A 47 8.66 -9.49 16.79
N SER A 48 9.48 -8.51 16.41
CA SER A 48 9.93 -8.35 15.01
C SER A 48 10.69 -9.59 14.52
N ALA A 49 11.55 -10.18 15.34
CA ALA A 49 12.28 -11.40 14.99
C ALA A 49 11.33 -12.58 14.72
N VAL A 50 10.28 -12.75 15.54
CA VAL A 50 9.25 -13.79 15.33
C VAL A 50 8.53 -13.59 14.00
N PHE A 51 8.13 -12.34 13.67
CA PHE A 51 7.46 -12.06 12.39
C PHE A 51 8.39 -12.16 11.17
N LEU A 52 9.68 -11.93 11.35
CA LEU A 52 10.68 -12.09 10.28
C LEU A 52 11.14 -13.55 10.09
N ALA A 53 10.94 -14.41 11.08
CA ALA A 53 11.38 -15.80 11.01
C ALA A 53 10.82 -16.58 9.80
N PRO A 54 9.52 -16.48 9.43
CA PRO A 54 9.01 -17.13 8.23
C PRO A 54 9.66 -16.62 6.93
N LEU A 55 9.95 -15.33 6.85
CA LEU A 55 10.62 -14.74 5.69
C LEU A 55 12.08 -15.19 5.59
N ALA A 56 12.77 -15.26 6.72
CA ALA A 56 14.13 -15.82 6.80
C ALA A 56 14.13 -17.30 6.41
N TRP A 57 13.16 -18.08 6.88
CA TRP A 57 12.98 -19.47 6.47
C TRP A 57 12.78 -19.61 4.97
N ALA A 58 11.87 -18.81 4.36
CA ALA A 58 11.64 -18.80 2.94
C ALA A 58 12.92 -18.45 2.15
N LEU A 59 13.67 -17.43 2.62
CA LEU A 59 14.92 -17.02 2.01
C LEU A 59 15.97 -18.14 2.06
N PHE A 60 16.20 -18.75 3.22
CA PHE A 60 17.17 -19.84 3.33
C PHE A 60 16.72 -21.07 2.54
N THR A 61 15.43 -21.41 2.53
CA THR A 61 14.91 -22.53 1.76
C THR A 61 15.03 -22.30 0.26
N SER A 62 14.85 -21.07 -0.23
CA SER A 62 15.05 -20.73 -1.64
C SER A 62 16.50 -20.87 -2.12
N LEU A 63 17.45 -20.96 -1.20
CA LEU A 63 18.87 -21.12 -1.46
C LEU A 63 19.37 -22.55 -1.20
N LYS A 64 18.45 -23.52 -1.00
CA LYS A 64 18.72 -24.96 -0.89
C LYS A 64 18.47 -25.67 -2.22
N SER A 65 19.02 -26.90 -2.34
CA SER A 65 18.54 -27.82 -3.39
C SER A 65 17.14 -28.35 -3.04
N GLU A 66 16.38 -28.80 -4.03
CA GLU A 66 15.03 -29.35 -3.79
C GLU A 66 15.07 -30.58 -2.86
N THR A 67 16.12 -31.40 -2.95
CA THR A 67 16.33 -32.57 -2.07
C THR A 67 16.54 -32.14 -0.61
N GLU A 68 17.30 -31.08 -0.39
CA GLU A 68 17.55 -30.53 0.95
C GLU A 68 16.32 -29.81 1.51
N ALA A 69 15.52 -29.17 0.65
CA ALA A 69 14.31 -28.44 1.06
C ALA A 69 13.24 -29.35 1.68
N VAL A 70 13.24 -30.65 1.34
CA VAL A 70 12.29 -31.66 1.86
C VAL A 70 12.92 -32.59 2.92
N GLU A 71 14.16 -32.36 3.31
CA GLU A 71 14.88 -33.20 4.29
C GLU A 71 14.23 -33.13 5.68
N VAL A 72 14.12 -34.28 6.33
CA VAL A 72 13.57 -34.42 7.70
C VAL A 72 14.63 -34.97 8.61
N PRO A 73 15.00 -34.30 9.71
CA PRO A 73 14.49 -33.01 10.23
C PRO A 73 14.94 -31.83 9.38
N PRO A 74 14.10 -30.79 9.30
CA PRO A 74 14.42 -29.60 8.49
C PRO A 74 15.55 -28.79 9.14
N HIS A 75 16.49 -28.33 8.32
CA HIS A 75 17.58 -27.46 8.75
C HIS A 75 17.30 -26.01 8.43
N TRP A 76 17.65 -25.07 9.31
CA TRP A 76 17.45 -23.63 9.07
C TRP A 76 18.35 -23.11 7.96
N LEU A 77 19.64 -23.39 8.03
CA LEU A 77 20.63 -22.91 7.08
C LEU A 77 20.90 -23.97 6.01
N PRO A 78 21.14 -23.56 4.75
CA PRO A 78 21.57 -24.47 3.69
C PRO A 78 22.90 -25.18 4.05
N LYS A 79 22.98 -26.47 3.80
CA LYS A 79 24.24 -27.22 3.85
C LYS A 79 25.13 -26.85 2.67
N VAL A 80 24.49 -26.70 1.50
CA VAL A 80 25.13 -26.22 0.27
C VAL A 80 24.32 -25.05 -0.28
N TRP A 81 24.95 -23.89 -0.35
CA TRP A 81 24.33 -22.69 -0.90
C TRP A 81 24.20 -22.80 -2.41
N THR A 82 22.99 -22.77 -2.93
CA THR A 82 22.72 -22.85 -4.37
C THR A 82 21.67 -21.82 -4.78
N THR A 83 21.79 -21.32 -6.01
CA THR A 83 20.80 -20.46 -6.67
C THR A 83 19.97 -21.21 -7.70
N GLN A 84 20.03 -22.55 -7.70
CA GLN A 84 19.37 -23.39 -8.68
C GLN A 84 17.84 -23.17 -8.73
N ALA A 85 17.21 -22.97 -7.57
CA ALA A 85 15.78 -22.67 -7.52
C ALA A 85 15.43 -21.33 -8.21
N TRP A 86 16.30 -20.35 -8.08
CA TRP A 86 16.15 -19.05 -8.75
C TRP A 86 16.35 -19.15 -10.26
N SER A 87 17.40 -19.83 -10.73
CA SER A 87 17.60 -20.04 -12.18
C SER A 87 16.44 -20.84 -12.78
N ALA A 88 16.03 -21.92 -12.12
CA ALA A 88 14.94 -22.77 -12.59
C ALA A 88 13.62 -22.02 -12.73
N ILE A 89 13.27 -21.12 -11.81
CA ILE A 89 12.02 -20.36 -11.89
C ILE A 89 12.02 -19.35 -13.05
N PHE A 90 13.22 -18.84 -13.44
CA PHE A 90 13.35 -17.99 -14.61
C PHE A 90 13.37 -18.80 -15.93
N GLU A 91 13.90 -20.02 -15.92
CA GLU A 91 14.00 -20.87 -17.10
C GLU A 91 12.69 -21.60 -17.41
N THR A 92 11.98 -22.10 -16.39
CA THR A 92 10.76 -22.90 -16.57
C THR A 92 9.49 -22.10 -16.69
N GLY A 93 9.52 -20.83 -16.33
CA GLY A 93 8.28 -20.08 -16.17
C GLY A 93 8.26 -18.72 -16.84
N ASN A 94 7.06 -18.33 -17.15
CA ASN A 94 6.72 -16.97 -17.52
C ASN A 94 6.78 -16.01 -16.31
N ILE A 95 7.68 -16.25 -15.33
CA ILE A 95 7.65 -15.48 -14.06
C ILE A 95 7.82 -13.98 -14.28
N THR A 96 8.63 -13.61 -15.27
CA THR A 96 8.79 -12.21 -15.67
C THR A 96 7.48 -11.65 -16.21
N ASN A 97 6.76 -12.40 -17.06
CA ASN A 97 5.46 -11.99 -17.57
C ASN A 97 4.44 -11.89 -16.44
N TRP A 98 4.39 -12.88 -15.54
CA TRP A 98 3.48 -12.85 -14.37
C TRP A 98 3.74 -11.66 -13.46
N PHE A 99 5.01 -11.32 -13.24
CA PHE A 99 5.37 -10.14 -12.46
C PHE A 99 4.91 -8.85 -13.15
N VAL A 100 5.19 -8.70 -14.44
CA VAL A 100 4.77 -7.54 -15.24
C VAL A 100 3.24 -7.45 -15.30
N ASN A 101 2.55 -8.56 -15.52
CA ASN A 101 1.09 -8.60 -15.54
C ASN A 101 0.49 -8.15 -14.20
N SER A 102 1.01 -8.68 -13.08
CA SER A 102 0.59 -8.24 -11.75
C SER A 102 0.82 -6.75 -11.53
N LEU A 103 1.97 -6.24 -11.97
CA LEU A 103 2.29 -4.83 -11.85
C LEU A 103 1.34 -3.96 -12.68
N VAL A 104 1.13 -4.32 -13.95
CA VAL A 104 0.21 -3.60 -14.85
C VAL A 104 -1.20 -3.62 -14.29
N VAL A 105 -1.73 -4.78 -13.92
CA VAL A 105 -3.08 -4.90 -13.37
C VAL A 105 -3.22 -4.08 -12.08
N SER A 106 -2.29 -4.23 -11.13
CA SER A 106 -2.38 -3.55 -9.84
C SER A 106 -2.23 -2.03 -9.96
N VAL A 107 -1.35 -1.54 -10.82
CA VAL A 107 -1.19 -0.10 -11.08
C VAL A 107 -2.42 0.46 -11.77
N CYS A 108 -2.93 -0.20 -12.81
CA CYS A 108 -4.12 0.25 -13.53
C CYS A 108 -5.36 0.25 -12.62
N VAL A 109 -5.60 -0.83 -11.87
CA VAL A 109 -6.70 -0.91 -10.89
C VAL A 109 -6.57 0.24 -9.88
N THR A 110 -5.38 0.45 -9.31
CA THR A 110 -5.16 1.51 -8.32
C THR A 110 -5.44 2.89 -8.90
N ALA A 111 -4.94 3.17 -10.11
CA ALA A 111 -5.17 4.46 -10.76
C ALA A 111 -6.65 4.73 -11.04
N VAL A 112 -7.38 3.72 -11.55
CA VAL A 112 -8.81 3.87 -11.84
C VAL A 112 -9.62 3.96 -10.54
N VAL A 113 -9.34 3.12 -9.55
CA VAL A 113 -10.01 3.17 -8.24
C VAL A 113 -9.82 4.53 -7.56
N LEU A 114 -8.60 5.06 -7.55
CA LEU A 114 -8.33 6.40 -6.99
C LEU A 114 -9.14 7.48 -7.71
N SER A 115 -9.15 7.43 -9.05
CA SER A 115 -9.86 8.41 -9.86
C SER A 115 -11.38 8.34 -9.63
N VAL A 116 -11.96 7.15 -9.76
CA VAL A 116 -13.40 6.93 -9.59
C VAL A 116 -13.83 7.23 -8.15
N SER A 117 -13.09 6.72 -7.16
CA SER A 117 -13.44 6.92 -5.75
C SER A 117 -13.30 8.39 -5.31
N ALA A 118 -12.29 9.11 -5.81
CA ALA A 118 -12.13 10.53 -5.50
C ALA A 118 -13.25 11.36 -6.12
N LEU A 119 -13.61 11.11 -7.37
CA LEU A 119 -14.70 11.81 -8.04
C LEU A 119 -16.05 11.52 -7.39
N ALA A 120 -16.35 10.23 -7.17
CA ALA A 120 -17.60 9.81 -6.52
C ALA A 120 -17.69 10.31 -5.07
N GLY A 121 -16.62 10.13 -4.31
CA GLY A 121 -16.53 10.59 -2.92
C GLY A 121 -16.72 12.11 -2.79
N TYR A 122 -16.08 12.88 -3.65
CA TYR A 122 -16.26 14.34 -3.72
C TYR A 122 -17.69 14.71 -4.12
N GLY A 123 -18.24 14.07 -5.15
CA GLY A 123 -19.61 14.25 -5.57
C GLY A 123 -20.60 14.01 -4.42
N PHE A 124 -20.46 12.91 -3.70
CA PHE A 124 -21.30 12.61 -2.53
C PHE A 124 -21.05 13.56 -1.35
N ALA A 125 -19.84 14.04 -1.13
CA ALA A 125 -19.52 14.90 0.02
C ALA A 125 -19.98 16.36 -0.18
N ARG A 126 -19.84 16.90 -1.40
CA ARG A 126 -19.88 18.34 -1.66
C ARG A 126 -21.01 18.80 -2.56
N THR A 127 -21.69 17.88 -3.24
CA THR A 127 -22.81 18.26 -4.12
C THR A 127 -24.14 17.83 -3.53
N GLU A 128 -25.16 18.63 -3.78
CA GLU A 128 -26.54 18.30 -3.49
C GLU A 128 -27.26 17.98 -4.79
N PHE A 129 -27.84 16.78 -4.88
CA PHE A 129 -28.61 16.32 -6.04
C PHE A 129 -29.73 15.38 -5.61
N ARG A 130 -30.79 15.30 -6.44
CA ARG A 130 -31.93 14.41 -6.18
C ARG A 130 -31.49 12.95 -6.23
N GLY A 131 -31.81 12.16 -5.19
CA GLY A 131 -31.46 10.75 -5.08
C GLY A 131 -30.08 10.47 -4.45
N LYS A 132 -29.34 11.49 -3.98
CA LYS A 132 -28.05 11.34 -3.29
C LYS A 132 -28.09 10.27 -2.19
N GLY A 133 -29.11 10.35 -1.31
CA GLY A 133 -29.25 9.39 -0.20
C GLY A 133 -29.48 7.95 -0.67
N PHE A 134 -30.27 7.77 -1.72
CA PHE A 134 -30.50 6.44 -2.32
C PHE A 134 -29.21 5.87 -2.94
N LEU A 135 -28.49 6.66 -3.75
CA LEU A 135 -27.23 6.21 -4.35
C LEU A 135 -26.14 5.93 -3.31
N LEU A 136 -26.06 6.78 -2.26
CA LEU A 136 -25.15 6.52 -1.16
C LEU A 136 -25.54 5.22 -0.42
N GLY A 137 -26.85 4.98 -0.24
CA GLY A 137 -27.38 3.73 0.30
C GLY A 137 -26.95 2.52 -0.54
N LEU A 138 -26.99 2.59 -1.87
CA LEU A 138 -26.50 1.53 -2.75
C LEU A 138 -24.99 1.28 -2.57
N VAL A 139 -24.19 2.34 -2.45
CA VAL A 139 -22.76 2.20 -2.13
C VAL A 139 -22.57 1.48 -0.78
N MET A 140 -23.37 1.85 0.24
CA MET A 140 -23.33 1.19 1.56
C MET A 140 -23.73 -0.29 1.47
N THR A 141 -24.76 -0.62 0.68
CA THR A 141 -25.16 -2.01 0.45
C THR A 141 -24.04 -2.81 -0.22
N GLY A 142 -23.29 -2.18 -1.14
CA GLY A 142 -22.12 -2.77 -1.78
C GLY A 142 -21.01 -3.17 -0.79
N LEU A 143 -20.90 -2.51 0.37
CA LEU A 143 -19.94 -2.90 1.42
C LEU A 143 -20.32 -4.21 2.11
N MET A 144 -21.60 -4.59 2.09
CA MET A 144 -22.09 -5.78 2.77
C MET A 144 -21.99 -7.04 1.90
N VAL A 145 -21.76 -6.87 0.60
CA VAL A 145 -21.67 -8.00 -0.34
C VAL A 145 -20.25 -8.54 -0.38
N SER A 146 -20.09 -9.82 -0.07
CA SER A 146 -18.77 -10.47 -0.14
C SER A 146 -18.33 -10.58 -1.61
N PRO A 147 -17.08 -10.20 -1.94
CA PRO A 147 -16.51 -10.37 -3.28
C PRO A 147 -16.59 -11.82 -3.80
N ALA A 148 -16.48 -12.81 -2.92
CA ALA A 148 -16.56 -14.22 -3.30
C ALA A 148 -17.94 -14.60 -3.87
N VAL A 149 -19.03 -14.02 -3.36
CA VAL A 149 -20.40 -14.24 -3.85
C VAL A 149 -20.58 -13.64 -5.25
N LEU A 150 -19.93 -12.51 -5.51
CA LEU A 150 -19.98 -11.84 -6.80
C LEU A 150 -19.10 -12.51 -7.87
N GLY A 151 -18.23 -13.44 -7.51
CA GLY A 151 -17.29 -14.07 -8.44
C GLY A 151 -17.96 -14.68 -9.65
N VAL A 152 -18.94 -15.56 -9.45
CA VAL A 152 -19.65 -16.25 -10.56
C VAL A 152 -20.45 -15.29 -11.43
N PRO A 153 -21.32 -14.39 -10.89
CA PRO A 153 -22.04 -13.41 -11.70
C PRO A 153 -21.13 -12.47 -12.51
N LEU A 154 -20.03 -12.01 -11.90
CA LEU A 154 -19.05 -11.18 -12.60
C LEU A 154 -18.33 -11.93 -13.70
N PHE A 155 -17.96 -13.20 -13.45
CA PHE A 155 -17.33 -14.04 -14.46
C PHE A 155 -18.24 -14.23 -15.68
N THR A 156 -19.52 -14.57 -15.48
CA THR A 156 -20.48 -14.72 -16.59
C THR A 156 -20.64 -13.41 -17.37
N THR A 157 -20.65 -12.28 -16.69
CA THR A 157 -20.70 -10.95 -17.36
C THR A 157 -19.46 -10.71 -18.21
N VAL A 158 -18.26 -10.92 -17.66
CA VAL A 158 -16.99 -10.74 -18.36
C VAL A 158 -16.89 -11.70 -19.55
N GLN A 159 -17.38 -12.95 -19.41
CA GLN A 159 -17.43 -13.94 -20.47
C GLN A 159 -18.36 -13.51 -21.60
N GLN A 160 -19.56 -13.03 -21.28
CA GLN A 160 -20.52 -12.51 -22.27
C GLN A 160 -19.98 -11.29 -23.03
N MET A 161 -19.15 -10.47 -22.37
CA MET A 161 -18.49 -9.32 -22.98
C MET A 161 -17.26 -9.70 -23.81
N GLY A 162 -16.87 -10.99 -23.86
CA GLY A 162 -15.69 -11.47 -24.58
C GLY A 162 -14.36 -10.97 -23.99
N MET A 163 -14.33 -10.67 -22.68
CA MET A 163 -13.15 -10.11 -22.01
C MET A 163 -12.34 -11.16 -21.23
N VAL A 164 -12.69 -12.43 -21.29
CA VAL A 164 -11.87 -13.53 -20.72
C VAL A 164 -10.52 -13.55 -21.44
N ASP A 165 -9.45 -13.88 -20.73
CA ASP A 165 -8.08 -13.84 -21.22
C ASP A 165 -7.62 -12.46 -21.73
N THR A 166 -8.10 -11.39 -21.09
CA THR A 166 -7.65 -10.02 -21.39
C THR A 166 -7.35 -9.21 -20.11
N TYR A 167 -6.49 -8.20 -20.22
CA TYR A 167 -6.27 -7.26 -19.11
C TYR A 167 -7.56 -6.54 -18.68
N TRP A 168 -8.46 -6.22 -19.61
CA TRP A 168 -9.72 -5.57 -19.30
C TRP A 168 -10.62 -6.41 -18.42
N GLY A 169 -10.67 -7.73 -18.67
CA GLY A 169 -11.41 -8.68 -17.83
C GLY A 169 -10.84 -8.78 -16.42
N MET A 170 -9.53 -8.65 -16.27
CA MET A 170 -8.89 -8.62 -14.94
C MET A 170 -9.10 -7.29 -14.21
N ILE A 171 -9.06 -6.15 -14.92
CA ILE A 171 -9.01 -4.81 -14.32
C ILE A 171 -10.41 -4.27 -14.01
N LEU A 172 -11.33 -4.25 -15.00
CA LEU A 172 -12.60 -3.53 -14.90
C LEU A 172 -13.48 -3.92 -13.69
N PRO A 173 -13.67 -5.21 -13.37
CA PRO A 173 -14.48 -5.60 -12.23
C PRO A 173 -13.96 -5.15 -10.87
N GLN A 174 -12.66 -4.82 -10.78
CA GLN A 174 -12.03 -4.35 -9.55
C GLN A 174 -12.08 -2.82 -9.39
N CYS A 175 -12.54 -2.07 -10.40
CA CYS A 175 -12.31 -0.62 -10.48
C CYS A 175 -13.26 0.25 -9.63
N ALA A 176 -14.30 -0.29 -9.02
CA ALA A 176 -15.27 0.49 -8.24
C ALA A 176 -15.57 -0.12 -6.87
N PRO A 177 -14.58 -0.31 -5.97
CA PRO A 177 -14.84 -0.84 -4.65
C PRO A 177 -15.57 0.20 -3.79
N ALA A 178 -16.77 -0.15 -3.32
CA ALA A 178 -17.62 0.69 -2.49
C ALA A 178 -16.90 1.24 -1.24
N ALA A 179 -15.99 0.43 -0.65
CA ALA A 179 -15.20 0.83 0.51
C ALA A 179 -14.34 2.06 0.25
N MET A 180 -13.66 2.13 -0.90
CA MET A 180 -12.75 3.23 -1.22
C MET A 180 -13.51 4.52 -1.53
N VAL A 181 -14.67 4.40 -2.17
CA VAL A 181 -15.61 5.53 -2.36
C VAL A 181 -16.06 6.07 -1.01
N TYR A 182 -16.46 5.19 -0.07
CA TYR A 182 -16.94 5.61 1.24
C TYR A 182 -15.85 6.25 2.10
N ILE A 183 -14.63 5.69 2.09
CA ILE A 183 -13.50 6.26 2.82
C ILE A 183 -13.21 7.68 2.35
N LEU A 184 -13.13 7.91 1.03
CA LEU A 184 -12.88 9.24 0.50
C LEU A 184 -14.07 10.19 0.69
N TYR A 185 -15.31 9.69 0.58
CA TYR A 185 -16.50 10.46 0.93
C TYR A 185 -16.43 10.99 2.38
N LYS A 186 -16.11 10.13 3.35
CA LYS A 186 -15.98 10.53 4.76
C LYS A 186 -14.83 11.51 4.97
N PHE A 187 -13.71 11.29 4.30
CA PHE A 187 -12.58 12.20 4.40
C PHE A 187 -12.93 13.59 3.85
N PHE A 188 -13.54 13.67 2.68
CA PHE A 188 -13.94 14.93 2.08
C PHE A 188 -14.99 15.67 2.92
N GLN A 189 -15.87 14.97 3.64
CA GLN A 189 -16.80 15.61 4.59
C GLN A 189 -16.07 16.34 5.72
N GLY A 190 -14.90 15.85 6.15
CA GLY A 190 -14.09 16.45 7.21
C GLY A 190 -13.29 17.69 6.79
N ILE A 191 -13.20 18.00 5.49
CA ILE A 191 -12.51 19.22 5.03
C ILE A 191 -13.41 20.44 5.33
N PRO A 192 -12.90 21.54 5.96
CA PRO A 192 -13.67 22.76 6.18
C PRO A 192 -14.26 23.35 4.89
N ARG A 193 -15.55 23.67 4.90
CA ARG A 193 -16.24 24.22 3.71
C ARG A 193 -15.77 25.62 3.34
N GLU A 194 -15.31 26.37 4.33
CA GLU A 194 -14.83 27.75 4.21
C GLU A 194 -13.69 27.88 3.19
N LEU A 195 -12.87 26.84 3.04
CA LEU A 195 -11.79 26.81 2.03
C LEU A 195 -12.33 26.78 0.59
N GLU A 196 -13.42 26.05 0.38
CA GLU A 196 -14.07 25.95 -0.92
C GLU A 196 -14.90 27.21 -1.22
N GLU A 197 -15.58 27.73 -0.20
CA GLU A 197 -16.41 28.96 -0.31
C GLU A 197 -15.53 30.16 -0.65
N ALA A 198 -14.37 30.33 -0.02
CA ALA A 198 -13.42 31.39 -0.37
C ALA A 198 -12.97 31.30 -1.82
N ALA A 199 -12.69 30.11 -2.33
CA ALA A 199 -12.31 29.91 -3.73
C ALA A 199 -13.49 30.20 -4.71
N PHE A 200 -14.71 29.91 -4.31
CA PHE A 200 -15.89 30.26 -5.13
C PHE A 200 -16.11 31.75 -5.19
N ILE A 201 -15.86 32.51 -4.10
CA ILE A 201 -15.89 33.97 -4.09
C ILE A 201 -14.83 34.55 -5.04
N ASP A 202 -13.65 33.90 -5.11
CA ASP A 202 -12.58 34.25 -6.06
C ASP A 202 -12.87 33.82 -7.50
N GLY A 203 -14.09 33.31 -7.79
CA GLY A 203 -14.53 32.93 -9.14
C GLY A 203 -14.03 31.54 -9.60
N ALA A 204 -13.49 30.71 -8.70
CA ALA A 204 -13.08 29.36 -9.07
C ALA A 204 -14.29 28.45 -9.33
N GLY A 205 -14.28 27.71 -10.44
CA GLY A 205 -15.27 26.69 -10.70
C GLY A 205 -15.04 25.41 -9.87
N ARG A 206 -16.06 24.55 -9.72
CA ARG A 206 -16.01 23.31 -8.90
C ARG A 206 -14.84 22.39 -9.27
N TRP A 207 -14.55 22.20 -10.53
CA TRP A 207 -13.42 21.38 -10.98
C TRP A 207 -12.08 21.96 -10.55
N ARG A 208 -11.94 23.30 -10.65
CA ARG A 208 -10.74 23.98 -10.19
C ARG A 208 -10.56 23.77 -8.68
N VAL A 209 -11.59 23.99 -7.88
CA VAL A 209 -11.58 23.74 -6.43
C VAL A 209 -11.19 22.29 -6.12
N PHE A 210 -11.78 21.32 -6.81
CA PHE A 210 -11.45 19.90 -6.63
C PHE A 210 -9.97 19.61 -6.87
N PHE A 211 -9.43 20.02 -8.02
CA PHE A 211 -8.04 19.69 -8.38
C PHE A 211 -7.00 20.53 -7.64
N THR A 212 -7.29 21.79 -7.30
CA THR A 212 -6.29 22.71 -6.72
C THR A 212 -6.36 22.80 -5.21
N ILE A 213 -7.49 22.48 -4.58
CA ILE A 213 -7.67 22.58 -3.13
C ILE A 213 -7.92 21.21 -2.51
N VAL A 214 -9.00 20.54 -2.93
CA VAL A 214 -9.46 19.32 -2.25
C VAL A 214 -8.49 18.15 -2.45
N LEU A 215 -8.06 17.85 -3.67
CA LEU A 215 -7.12 16.76 -3.96
C LEU A 215 -5.76 16.94 -3.27
N PRO A 216 -5.12 18.11 -3.31
CA PRO A 216 -3.86 18.33 -2.59
C PRO A 216 -3.98 18.20 -1.08
N LEU A 217 -5.07 18.69 -0.46
CA LEU A 217 -5.35 18.50 0.97
C LEU A 217 -5.59 17.02 1.32
N SER A 218 -6.07 16.25 0.36
CA SER A 218 -6.42 14.84 0.55
C SER A 218 -5.28 13.88 0.23
N ARG A 219 -4.08 14.36 -0.09
CA ARG A 219 -2.92 13.50 -0.42
C ARG A 219 -2.68 12.36 0.57
N PRO A 220 -2.76 12.56 1.92
CA PRO A 220 -2.55 11.45 2.85
C PRO A 220 -3.61 10.36 2.73
N SER A 221 -4.89 10.73 2.59
CA SER A 221 -6.00 9.78 2.44
C SER A 221 -5.95 9.08 1.07
N LEU A 222 -5.65 9.82 0.00
CA LEU A 222 -5.46 9.24 -1.33
C LEU A 222 -4.29 8.25 -1.35
N ALA A 223 -3.19 8.58 -0.70
CA ALA A 223 -2.05 7.66 -0.58
C ALA A 223 -2.45 6.39 0.18
N ALA A 224 -3.17 6.51 1.29
CA ALA A 224 -3.65 5.35 2.03
C ALA A 224 -4.58 4.47 1.18
N VAL A 225 -5.59 5.05 0.52
CA VAL A 225 -6.49 4.32 -0.39
C VAL A 225 -5.72 3.66 -1.53
N GLY A 226 -4.75 4.37 -2.12
CA GLY A 226 -3.92 3.84 -3.20
C GLY A 226 -3.09 2.64 -2.76
N ILE A 227 -2.45 2.72 -1.59
CA ILE A 227 -1.64 1.63 -1.03
C ILE A 227 -2.52 0.41 -0.76
N PHE A 228 -3.65 0.59 -0.08
CA PHE A 228 -4.56 -0.53 0.22
C PHE A 228 -5.11 -1.17 -1.06
N THR A 229 -5.47 -0.37 -2.05
CA THR A 229 -5.95 -0.87 -3.34
C THR A 229 -4.85 -1.63 -4.08
N PHE A 230 -3.63 -1.10 -4.12
CA PHE A 230 -2.50 -1.77 -4.75
C PHE A 230 -2.22 -3.13 -4.09
N ILE A 231 -2.13 -3.15 -2.75
CA ILE A 231 -1.90 -4.39 -1.99
C ILE A 231 -3.03 -5.41 -2.24
N ALA A 232 -4.28 -4.97 -2.23
CA ALA A 232 -5.43 -5.83 -2.47
C ALA A 232 -5.42 -6.40 -3.89
N SER A 233 -5.12 -5.59 -4.91
CA SER A 233 -5.06 -6.03 -6.30
C SER A 233 -3.85 -6.92 -6.57
N TRP A 234 -2.68 -6.59 -6.01
CA TRP A 234 -1.45 -7.39 -6.14
C TRP A 234 -1.61 -8.80 -5.57
N ASN A 235 -2.25 -8.92 -4.40
CA ASN A 235 -2.50 -10.21 -3.75
C ASN A 235 -3.76 -10.92 -4.24
N ASN A 236 -4.49 -10.35 -5.21
CA ASN A 236 -5.72 -10.96 -5.69
C ASN A 236 -5.39 -12.20 -6.52
N PHE A 237 -5.74 -13.36 -5.95
CA PHE A 237 -5.60 -14.65 -6.60
C PHE A 237 -6.89 -15.06 -7.33
N LEU A 238 -8.03 -14.98 -6.63
CA LEU A 238 -9.27 -15.63 -7.06
C LEU A 238 -9.78 -15.05 -8.38
N TRP A 239 -9.86 -13.73 -8.51
CA TRP A 239 -10.43 -13.11 -9.69
C TRP A 239 -9.59 -13.34 -10.95
N PRO A 240 -8.28 -13.05 -10.98
CA PRO A 240 -7.44 -13.39 -12.12
C PRO A 240 -7.45 -14.89 -12.44
N TYR A 241 -7.50 -15.78 -11.44
CA TYR A 241 -7.60 -17.23 -11.65
C TYR A 241 -8.86 -17.63 -12.39
N MET A 242 -9.98 -16.96 -12.14
CA MET A 242 -11.26 -17.25 -12.83
C MET A 242 -11.29 -16.75 -14.27
N VAL A 243 -10.64 -15.61 -14.57
CA VAL A 243 -10.77 -14.93 -15.86
C VAL A 243 -9.58 -15.13 -16.80
N THR A 244 -8.54 -15.85 -16.36
CA THR A 244 -7.32 -16.02 -17.16
C THR A 244 -6.94 -17.50 -17.23
N ASN A 245 -6.98 -18.07 -18.45
CA ASN A 245 -6.50 -19.41 -18.76
C ASN A 245 -5.19 -19.41 -19.52
N ASN A 246 -4.83 -18.28 -20.14
CA ASN A 246 -3.60 -18.12 -20.91
C ASN A 246 -2.40 -17.97 -19.93
N PRO A 247 -1.39 -18.89 -19.98
CA PRO A 247 -0.20 -18.82 -19.13
C PRO A 247 0.57 -17.50 -19.24
N ASP A 248 0.56 -16.84 -20.39
CA ASP A 248 1.28 -15.59 -20.61
C ASP A 248 0.61 -14.37 -19.95
N LEU A 249 -0.70 -14.48 -19.65
CA LEU A 249 -1.47 -13.41 -19.00
C LEU A 249 -1.68 -13.62 -17.51
N MET A 250 -1.22 -14.74 -16.95
CA MET A 250 -1.36 -15.00 -15.52
C MET A 250 -0.69 -13.91 -14.68
N THR A 251 -1.30 -13.65 -13.51
CA THR A 251 -0.69 -12.81 -12.50
C THR A 251 0.27 -13.63 -11.63
N MET A 252 1.14 -12.96 -10.88
CA MET A 252 2.16 -13.58 -10.03
C MET A 252 1.58 -14.63 -9.06
N PRO A 253 0.50 -14.37 -8.29
CA PRO A 253 -0.10 -15.38 -7.43
C PRO A 253 -0.61 -16.61 -8.20
N ASN A 254 -1.18 -16.41 -9.39
CA ASN A 254 -1.71 -17.50 -10.21
C ASN A 254 -0.59 -18.32 -10.84
N GLY A 255 0.39 -17.65 -11.43
CA GLY A 255 1.51 -18.32 -12.07
C GLY A 255 2.31 -19.20 -11.09
N ILE A 256 2.59 -18.70 -9.87
CA ILE A 256 3.27 -19.49 -8.84
C ILE A 256 2.45 -20.75 -8.48
N ALA A 257 1.13 -20.63 -8.39
CA ALA A 257 0.26 -21.77 -8.08
C ALA A 257 0.30 -22.84 -9.18
N THR A 258 0.51 -22.48 -10.45
CA THR A 258 0.62 -23.45 -11.55
C THR A 258 1.93 -24.22 -11.55
N VAL A 259 3.03 -23.59 -11.13
CA VAL A 259 4.35 -24.26 -10.99
C VAL A 259 4.26 -25.42 -10.00
N MET A 260 3.46 -25.30 -8.95
CA MET A 260 3.26 -26.36 -7.94
C MET A 260 2.62 -27.63 -8.53
N ASN A 261 1.84 -27.50 -9.58
CA ASN A 261 1.04 -28.63 -10.11
C ASN A 261 1.73 -29.39 -11.24
N SER A 262 2.71 -28.77 -11.94
CA SER A 262 3.27 -29.32 -13.19
C SER A 262 4.35 -30.39 -12.97
N TYR A 263 5.10 -30.34 -11.85
CA TYR A 263 6.26 -31.20 -11.61
C TYR A 263 6.34 -31.77 -10.16
N GLY A 264 5.23 -31.75 -9.44
CA GLY A 264 5.23 -31.96 -7.99
C GLY A 264 5.59 -30.67 -7.25
N ILE A 265 5.52 -30.71 -5.91
CA ILE A 265 5.83 -29.51 -5.10
C ILE A 265 7.34 -29.31 -5.06
N GLN A 266 7.84 -28.31 -5.74
CA GLN A 266 9.23 -27.87 -5.67
C GLN A 266 9.34 -26.75 -4.63
N TRP A 267 9.73 -27.11 -3.43
CA TRP A 267 9.67 -26.21 -2.26
C TRP A 267 10.65 -25.04 -2.38
N ALA A 268 11.87 -25.29 -2.84
CA ALA A 268 12.85 -24.21 -2.99
C ALA A 268 12.42 -23.19 -4.08
N GLN A 269 11.90 -23.67 -5.21
CA GLN A 269 11.36 -22.80 -6.25
C GLN A 269 10.12 -22.04 -5.77
N LEU A 270 9.22 -22.70 -5.02
CA LEU A 270 8.05 -22.05 -4.45
C LEU A 270 8.44 -20.91 -3.51
N MET A 271 9.45 -21.12 -2.66
CA MET A 271 9.95 -20.09 -1.76
C MET A 271 10.59 -18.93 -2.53
N ALA A 272 11.36 -19.22 -3.58
CA ALA A 272 11.93 -18.20 -4.46
C ALA A 272 10.84 -17.36 -5.15
N GLY A 273 9.82 -18.00 -5.72
CA GLY A 273 8.66 -17.33 -6.31
C GLY A 273 7.88 -16.47 -5.32
N GLY A 274 7.64 -17.01 -4.12
CA GLY A 274 6.97 -16.28 -3.04
C GLY A 274 7.74 -15.04 -2.59
N LEU A 275 9.07 -15.12 -2.50
CA LEU A 275 9.92 -13.97 -2.20
C LEU A 275 9.85 -12.92 -3.32
N MET A 276 9.89 -13.33 -4.58
CA MET A 276 9.70 -12.41 -5.71
C MET A 276 8.32 -11.71 -5.66
N ALA A 277 7.26 -12.47 -5.36
CA ALA A 277 5.92 -11.92 -5.19
C ALA A 277 5.83 -10.93 -4.03
N GLY A 278 6.64 -11.10 -2.99
CA GLY A 278 6.70 -10.20 -1.84
C GLY A 278 7.46 -8.90 -2.09
N LEU A 279 8.40 -8.87 -3.04
CA LEU A 279 9.26 -7.71 -3.28
C LEU A 279 8.50 -6.38 -3.51
N PRO A 280 7.50 -6.29 -4.39
CA PRO A 280 6.79 -5.03 -4.60
C PRO A 280 6.06 -4.53 -3.35
N LEU A 281 5.55 -5.44 -2.52
CA LEU A 281 4.89 -5.07 -1.27
C LEU A 281 5.88 -4.50 -0.26
N ILE A 282 7.09 -5.07 -0.18
CA ILE A 282 8.18 -4.56 0.65
C ILE A 282 8.58 -3.17 0.16
N VAL A 283 8.73 -2.99 -1.16
CA VAL A 283 9.05 -1.69 -1.76
C VAL A 283 7.98 -0.66 -1.42
N VAL A 284 6.70 -0.98 -1.64
CA VAL A 284 5.57 -0.10 -1.28
C VAL A 284 5.60 0.24 0.20
N PHE A 285 5.83 -0.75 1.08
CA PHE A 285 5.91 -0.52 2.52
C PHE A 285 7.05 0.43 2.89
N VAL A 286 8.26 0.21 2.38
CA VAL A 286 9.43 1.04 2.69
C VAL A 286 9.22 2.51 2.29
N PHE A 287 8.63 2.76 1.11
CA PHE A 287 8.37 4.12 0.65
C PHE A 287 7.19 4.78 1.37
N PHE A 288 6.17 4.03 1.71
CA PHE A 288 4.90 4.56 2.21
C PHE A 288 4.61 4.22 3.69
N GLN A 289 5.56 3.66 4.45
CA GLN A 289 5.36 3.29 5.85
C GLN A 289 4.82 4.44 6.73
N ARG A 290 5.25 5.68 6.48
CA ARG A 290 4.79 6.85 7.24
C ARG A 290 3.30 7.13 6.99
N GLN A 291 2.87 7.02 5.75
CA GLN A 291 1.47 7.21 5.35
C GLN A 291 0.58 6.08 5.88
N ILE A 292 1.07 4.83 5.86
CA ILE A 292 0.37 3.67 6.41
C ILE A 292 0.14 3.86 7.91
N VAL A 293 1.18 4.20 8.67
CA VAL A 293 1.10 4.41 10.12
C VAL A 293 0.18 5.59 10.45
N ALA A 294 0.28 6.70 9.72
CA ALA A 294 -0.60 7.86 9.93
C ALA A 294 -2.06 7.52 9.63
N GLY A 295 -2.34 6.78 8.55
CA GLY A 295 -3.69 6.36 8.18
C GLY A 295 -4.35 5.47 9.25
N VAL A 296 -3.61 4.50 9.78
CA VAL A 296 -4.10 3.60 10.86
C VAL A 296 -4.32 4.36 12.17
N ALA A 297 -3.44 5.30 12.51
CA ALA A 297 -3.57 6.10 13.74
C ALA A 297 -4.84 6.98 13.73
N HIS A 298 -5.20 7.58 12.59
CA HIS A 298 -6.42 8.38 12.48
C HIS A 298 -7.71 7.55 12.57
N THR A 299 -7.71 6.31 12.09
CA THR A 299 -8.87 5.42 12.20
C THR A 299 -9.04 4.85 13.63
N GLY A 300 -7.94 4.67 14.36
CA GLY A 300 -7.96 4.17 15.75
C GLY A 300 -8.36 5.21 16.80
N LEU A 301 -8.17 6.49 16.54
CA LEU A 301 -8.50 7.59 17.48
C LEU A 301 -9.87 8.24 17.23
N ALA A 302 -10.53 7.95 16.13
CA ALA A 302 -11.86 8.48 15.81
C ALA A 302 -13.01 7.80 16.61
N GLY A 303 -12.68 6.89 17.51
CA GLY A 303 -13.62 6.16 18.38
C GLY A 303 -13.58 6.59 19.85
N GLN A 304 -12.89 7.71 20.19
CA GLN A 304 -12.93 8.26 21.55
C GLN A 304 -13.51 9.67 21.54
#